data_a84be556799c5ee7f9204215f172a27b
#
_entry.id   a84be556799c5ee7f9204215f172a27b
#
_cell.length_a   1.000
_cell.length_b   1.000
_cell.length_c   1.000
_cell.angle_alpha   90.00
_cell.angle_beta   90.00
_cell.angle_gamma   90.00
#
_symmetry.space_group_name_H-M   'P 1'
#
loop_
_entity.id
_entity.type
_entity.pdbx_description
1 polymer ?
#
loop_
_entity_poly.entity_id
_entity_poly.type
_entity_poly.pdbx_seq_one_letter_code
_entity_poly.pdbx_strand_id
1 'polypeptide(L)'
;MNSTRNHPALPDGWTKGAVMALLSEIAPHIGLRPARLAVLIYIIGRTRASDWTSPNREPVFFGAQDFAAVELGKTARQLRTDEAALARLGLIVKRVTANGARYGRAGLGLILTPLIARLEEFIALRDRLRAERKHLRALTGR
;
A
#
# COMPACT_ATOMS: atom_id res chain seq x y z
N MET A 1 -2.58 28.90 -0.49
CA MET A 1 -2.66 28.32 -0.41
C MET A 1 -2.80 27.39 -0.72
N ASN A 2 -3.05 26.92 -0.95
CA ASN A 2 -3.40 26.14 -1.07
C ASN A 2 -3.29 25.15 -0.92
N SER A 3 -3.17 24.98 -0.73
CA SER A 3 -3.16 24.11 -0.43
C SER A 3 -3.75 23.14 -0.29
N THR A 4 -4.28 23.01 -0.50
CA THR A 4 -5.09 22.24 -0.32
C THR A 4 -5.20 21.01 -0.94
N ARG A 5 -4.76 20.65 -1.78
CA ARG A 5 -4.73 19.61 -2.30
C ARG A 5 -3.70 18.95 -2.00
N ASN A 6 -3.06 19.26 -1.14
CA ASN A 6 -1.90 18.55 -0.71
C ASN A 6 -2.27 17.27 -0.03
N HIS A 7 -1.63 16.23 -0.42
CA HIS A 7 -1.73 14.98 0.29
C HIS A 7 -0.40 14.76 1.01
N PRO A 8 -0.36 13.86 1.99
CA PRO A 8 0.89 13.59 2.68
C PRO A 8 1.93 12.99 1.73
N ALA A 9 3.17 13.32 1.98
CA ALA A 9 4.29 12.73 1.27
C ALA A 9 5.14 11.97 2.28
N LEU A 10 5.91 11.00 1.80
CA LEU A 10 6.81 10.28 2.68
C LEU A 10 7.86 11.24 3.23
N PRO A 11 8.20 11.08 4.51
CA PRO A 11 9.26 11.91 5.08
C PRO A 11 10.63 11.57 4.51
N ASP A 12 11.59 12.44 4.74
CA ASP A 12 12.95 12.24 4.26
C ASP A 12 13.48 10.88 4.70
N GLY A 13 14.13 10.21 3.78
CA GLY A 13 14.71 8.92 4.07
C GLY A 13 13.78 7.74 3.81
N TRP A 14 12.51 8.00 3.55
CA TRP A 14 11.55 6.94 3.24
C TRP A 14 11.30 6.86 1.74
N THR A 15 11.16 5.63 1.27
CA THR A 15 10.89 5.34 -0.14
C THR A 15 9.74 4.36 -0.22
N LYS A 16 9.17 4.18 -1.41
CA LYS A 16 8.13 3.17 -1.54
C LYS A 16 8.66 1.78 -1.21
N GLY A 17 9.94 1.51 -1.52
CA GLY A 17 10.55 0.23 -1.16
C GLY A 17 10.60 0.03 0.36
N ALA A 18 10.90 1.08 1.10
CA ALA A 18 10.90 1.00 2.55
C ALA A 18 9.50 0.75 3.10
N VAL A 19 8.48 1.34 2.46
CA VAL A 19 7.08 1.07 2.84
C VAL A 19 6.74 -0.40 2.60
N MET A 20 7.18 -0.96 1.48
CA MET A 20 6.95 -2.36 1.17
C MET A 20 7.58 -3.27 2.23
N ALA A 21 8.80 -2.95 2.65
CA ALA A 21 9.48 -3.74 3.67
C ALA A 21 8.76 -3.63 5.02
N LEU A 22 8.32 -2.43 5.37
CA LEU A 22 7.58 -2.21 6.60
C LEU A 22 6.30 -3.03 6.62
N LEU A 23 5.52 -2.98 5.54
CA LEU A 23 4.28 -3.73 5.44
C LEU A 23 4.52 -5.23 5.55
N SER A 24 5.58 -5.71 4.92
CA SER A 24 5.91 -7.14 4.99
C SER A 24 6.19 -7.57 6.43
N GLU A 25 6.81 -6.69 7.20
CA GLU A 25 7.14 -7.01 8.58
C GLU A 25 5.91 -7.01 9.49
N ILE A 26 4.98 -6.08 9.29
CA ILE A 26 3.84 -5.94 10.21
C ILE A 26 2.57 -6.61 9.70
N ALA A 27 2.58 -7.15 8.50
CA ALA A 27 1.38 -7.66 7.84
C ALA A 27 0.51 -8.56 8.72
N PRO A 28 1.05 -9.56 9.44
CA PRO A 28 0.18 -10.42 10.24
C PRO A 28 -0.55 -9.67 11.34
N HIS A 29 -0.02 -8.54 11.75
CA HIS A 29 -0.55 -7.78 12.90
C HIS A 29 -1.55 -6.71 12.49
N ILE A 30 -1.78 -6.54 11.19
CA ILE A 30 -2.78 -5.60 10.70
C ILE A 30 -3.84 -6.28 9.85
N GLY A 31 -3.94 -7.60 9.97
CA GLY A 31 -4.94 -8.36 9.25
C GLY A 31 -4.62 -8.60 7.78
N LEU A 32 -3.37 -8.41 7.40
CA LEU A 32 -2.96 -8.52 6.01
C LEU A 32 -2.36 -9.91 5.77
N ARG A 33 -3.18 -10.79 5.23
CA ARG A 33 -2.77 -12.16 4.98
C ARG A 33 -1.77 -12.22 3.82
N PRO A 34 -0.95 -13.28 3.77
CA PRO A 34 0.14 -13.34 2.77
C PRO A 34 -0.29 -13.14 1.33
N ALA A 35 -1.42 -13.73 0.93
CA ALA A 35 -1.87 -13.59 -0.45
C ALA A 35 -2.23 -12.14 -0.77
N ARG A 36 -2.82 -11.45 0.19
CA ARG A 36 -3.21 -10.05 -0.02
C ARG A 36 -2.03 -9.12 0.12
N LEU A 37 -1.07 -9.47 0.97
CA LEU A 37 0.18 -8.73 1.01
C LEU A 37 0.86 -8.76 -0.35
N ALA A 38 0.88 -9.93 -0.99
CA ALA A 38 1.50 -10.07 -2.30
C ALA A 38 0.82 -9.16 -3.33
N VAL A 39 -0.51 -9.06 -3.28
CA VAL A 39 -1.24 -8.18 -4.17
C VAL A 39 -0.87 -6.73 -3.91
N LEU A 40 -0.83 -6.33 -2.63
CA LEU A 40 -0.50 -4.96 -2.27
C LEU A 40 0.93 -4.61 -2.70
N ILE A 41 1.87 -5.50 -2.47
CA ILE A 41 3.26 -5.29 -2.89
C ILE A 41 3.35 -5.12 -4.41
N TYR A 42 2.62 -5.95 -5.15
CA TYR A 42 2.58 -5.82 -6.60
C TYR A 42 2.07 -4.43 -7.01
N ILE A 43 0.97 -3.99 -6.39
CA ILE A 43 0.38 -2.70 -6.71
C ILE A 43 1.36 -1.56 -6.40
N ILE A 44 1.96 -1.59 -5.20
CA ILE A 44 2.92 -0.55 -4.81
C ILE A 44 4.06 -0.51 -5.82
N GLY A 45 4.58 -1.67 -6.18
CA GLY A 45 5.71 -1.76 -7.09
C GLY A 45 5.44 -1.15 -8.46
N ARG A 46 4.17 -1.08 -8.85
CA ARG A 46 3.78 -0.52 -10.15
C ARG A 46 3.46 0.96 -10.11
N THR A 47 3.54 1.58 -8.95
CA THR A 47 3.35 3.02 -8.86
C THR A 47 4.68 3.73 -9.08
N ARG A 48 4.60 5.01 -9.41
CA ARG A 48 5.78 5.82 -9.65
C ARG A 48 6.40 6.24 -8.31
N ALA A 49 7.69 5.95 -8.14
CA ALA A 49 8.37 6.25 -6.87
C ALA A 49 8.26 7.72 -6.48
N SER A 50 8.37 8.62 -7.47
CA SER A 50 8.35 10.06 -7.17
C SER A 50 7.00 10.53 -6.63
N ASP A 51 5.93 9.80 -6.90
CA ASP A 51 4.61 10.19 -6.39
C ASP A 51 4.51 9.97 -4.89
N TRP A 52 5.36 9.11 -4.33
CA TRP A 52 5.36 8.85 -2.90
C TRP A 52 6.04 9.95 -2.10
N THR A 53 6.93 10.69 -2.73
CA THR A 53 7.70 11.72 -2.04
C THR A 53 7.31 13.13 -2.42
N SER A 54 6.31 13.27 -3.29
CA SER A 54 5.84 14.57 -3.74
C SER A 54 4.55 14.96 -3.03
N PRO A 55 4.47 16.16 -2.46
CA PRO A 55 3.21 16.60 -1.84
C PRO A 55 2.14 16.95 -2.85
N ASN A 56 2.46 16.97 -4.14
CA ASN A 56 1.52 17.35 -5.18
C ASN A 56 0.95 16.19 -5.97
N ARG A 57 1.37 14.98 -5.66
CA ARG A 57 0.95 13.82 -6.43
C ARG A 57 0.62 12.65 -5.50
N GLU A 58 -0.47 11.97 -5.83
CA GLU A 58 -0.84 10.77 -5.11
C GLU A 58 -0.28 9.56 -5.84
N PRO A 59 0.26 8.58 -5.13
CA PRO A 59 0.63 7.33 -5.79
C PRO A 59 -0.63 6.58 -6.17
N VAL A 60 -0.79 6.31 -7.45
CA VAL A 60 -1.98 5.67 -8.00
C VAL A 60 -1.58 4.51 -8.91
N PHE A 61 -2.25 3.39 -8.72
CA PHE A 61 -2.09 2.25 -9.61
C PHE A 61 -3.24 2.26 -10.62
N PHE A 62 -2.90 2.36 -11.90
CA PHE A 62 -3.88 2.39 -12.97
C PHE A 62 -3.91 1.10 -13.79
N GLY A 63 -3.19 0.08 -13.37
CA GLY A 63 -3.07 -1.13 -14.16
C GLY A 63 -4.41 -1.82 -14.40
N ALA A 64 -4.57 -2.42 -15.58
CA ALA A 64 -5.76 -3.18 -15.88
C ALA A 64 -5.82 -4.42 -15.00
N GLN A 65 -7.01 -4.69 -14.47
CA GLN A 65 -7.20 -5.84 -13.62
C GLN A 65 -6.85 -7.16 -14.30
N ASP A 66 -7.21 -7.30 -15.57
CA ASP A 66 -6.92 -8.53 -16.29
C ASP A 66 -5.43 -8.80 -16.37
N PHE A 67 -4.67 -7.77 -16.67
CA PHE A 67 -3.22 -7.92 -16.77
C PHE A 67 -2.62 -8.25 -15.41
N ALA A 68 -3.05 -7.52 -14.38
CA ALA A 68 -2.56 -7.76 -13.02
C ALA A 68 -2.89 -9.18 -12.56
N ALA A 69 -4.10 -9.65 -12.88
CA ALA A 69 -4.51 -10.99 -12.49
C ALA A 69 -3.60 -12.04 -13.11
N VAL A 70 -3.29 -11.89 -14.39
CA VAL A 70 -2.39 -12.82 -15.07
C VAL A 70 -1.02 -12.82 -14.41
N GLU A 71 -0.49 -11.64 -14.15
CA GLU A 71 0.82 -11.52 -13.54
C GLU A 71 0.88 -12.14 -12.14
N LEU A 72 -0.22 -12.05 -11.41
CA LEU A 72 -0.28 -12.58 -10.05
C LEU A 72 -0.77 -14.03 -9.99
N GLY A 73 -1.11 -14.62 -11.14
CA GLY A 73 -1.60 -15.99 -11.17
C GLY A 73 -2.97 -16.13 -10.53
N LYS A 74 -3.82 -15.12 -10.68
CA LYS A 74 -5.15 -15.10 -10.09
C LYS A 74 -6.20 -14.85 -11.15
N THR A 75 -7.46 -15.14 -10.80
CA THR A 75 -8.56 -14.71 -11.67
C THR A 75 -8.85 -13.24 -11.39
N ALA A 76 -9.50 -12.58 -12.34
CA ALA A 76 -9.91 -11.20 -12.13
C ALA A 76 -10.83 -11.08 -10.92
N ARG A 77 -11.69 -12.08 -10.71
CA ARG A 77 -12.59 -12.09 -9.58
C ARG A 77 -11.85 -12.14 -8.25
N GLN A 78 -10.84 -13.01 -8.16
CA GLN A 78 -10.01 -13.10 -6.97
C GLN A 78 -9.31 -11.78 -6.69
N LEU A 79 -8.80 -11.16 -7.75
CA LEU A 79 -8.11 -9.89 -7.60
C LEU A 79 -9.06 -8.81 -7.08
N ARG A 80 -10.29 -8.74 -7.62
CA ARG A 80 -11.27 -7.77 -7.13
C ARG A 80 -11.60 -8.00 -5.66
N THR A 81 -11.69 -9.27 -5.25
CA THR A 81 -11.94 -9.60 -3.86
C THR A 81 -10.77 -9.14 -2.99
N ASP A 82 -9.56 -9.35 -3.45
CA ASP A 82 -8.37 -8.91 -2.72
C ASP A 82 -8.33 -7.40 -2.60
N GLU A 83 -8.63 -6.68 -3.69
CA GLU A 83 -8.65 -5.22 -3.66
C GLU A 83 -9.69 -4.69 -2.68
N ALA A 84 -10.87 -5.32 -2.67
CA ALA A 84 -11.90 -4.92 -1.73
C ALA A 84 -11.46 -5.13 -0.28
N ALA A 85 -10.75 -6.22 -0.02
CA ALA A 85 -10.24 -6.49 1.31
C ALA A 85 -9.18 -5.46 1.72
N LEU A 86 -8.30 -5.11 0.79
CA LEU A 86 -7.29 -4.09 1.06
C LEU A 86 -7.93 -2.73 1.38
N ALA A 87 -9.00 -2.42 0.65
CA ALA A 87 -9.73 -1.18 0.91
C ALA A 87 -10.39 -1.19 2.29
N ARG A 88 -10.97 -2.33 2.66
CA ARG A 88 -11.60 -2.45 3.98
C ARG A 88 -10.59 -2.32 5.11
N LEU A 89 -9.35 -2.74 4.88
CA LEU A 89 -8.29 -2.58 5.87
C LEU A 89 -7.76 -1.15 5.92
N GLY A 90 -8.25 -0.29 5.03
CA GLY A 90 -7.81 1.09 4.99
C GLY A 90 -6.43 1.29 4.40
N LEU A 91 -6.01 0.38 3.53
CA LEU A 91 -4.68 0.44 2.94
C LEU A 91 -4.67 1.07 1.57
N ILE A 92 -5.80 1.01 0.87
CA ILE A 92 -5.96 1.65 -0.43
C ILE A 92 -7.34 2.28 -0.49
N VAL A 93 -7.52 3.19 -1.44
CA VAL A 93 -8.83 3.76 -1.77
C VAL A 93 -9.06 3.50 -3.25
N LYS A 94 -10.23 2.93 -3.56
CA LYS A 94 -10.63 2.75 -4.95
C LYS A 94 -11.33 4.00 -5.42
N ARG A 95 -10.92 4.54 -6.55
CA ARG A 95 -11.50 5.77 -7.07
C ARG A 95 -11.61 5.69 -8.57
N VAL A 96 -12.78 6.04 -9.10
CA VAL A 96 -12.94 6.21 -10.53
C VAL A 96 -12.36 7.58 -10.86
N THR A 97 -11.35 7.60 -11.72
CA THR A 97 -10.68 8.86 -12.02
C THR A 97 -11.45 9.61 -13.11
N ALA A 98 -11.37 10.93 -13.06
CA ALA A 98 -12.00 11.77 -14.05
C ALA A 98 -11.42 11.54 -15.43
N ASN A 99 -10.19 11.05 -15.49
CA ASN A 99 -9.50 10.85 -16.75
C ASN A 99 -9.51 9.42 -17.24
N GLY A 100 -10.39 8.61 -16.68
CA GLY A 100 -10.46 7.22 -17.10
C GLY A 100 -10.69 7.08 -18.58
N ALA A 101 -11.46 7.97 -19.15
CA ALA A 101 -11.81 7.90 -20.56
C ALA A 101 -10.60 8.04 -21.48
N ARG A 102 -9.55 8.69 -21.04
CA ARG A 102 -8.40 8.87 -21.92
C ARG A 102 -7.68 7.57 -22.22
N TYR A 103 -7.96 6.53 -21.44
CA TYR A 103 -7.40 5.22 -21.70
C TYR A 103 -8.36 4.33 -22.43
N GLY A 104 -9.45 4.90 -22.93
CA GLY A 104 -10.44 4.14 -23.69
C GLY A 104 -11.36 3.30 -22.85
N ARG A 105 -11.38 3.52 -21.54
CA ARG A 105 -12.26 2.78 -20.64
C ARG A 105 -12.41 3.58 -19.36
N ALA A 106 -13.39 3.22 -18.58
CA ALA A 106 -13.54 3.83 -17.25
C ALA A 106 -12.28 3.56 -16.45
N GLY A 107 -11.67 4.60 -15.97
CA GLY A 107 -10.45 4.47 -15.21
C GLY A 107 -10.78 4.21 -13.75
N LEU A 108 -10.28 3.11 -13.22
CA LEU A 108 -10.35 2.85 -11.81
C LEU A 108 -8.94 2.90 -11.28
N GLY A 109 -8.69 3.87 -10.41
CA GLY A 109 -7.40 3.99 -9.78
C GLY A 109 -7.42 3.42 -8.38
N LEU A 110 -6.35 2.76 -8.01
CA LEU A 110 -6.14 2.33 -6.64
C LEU A 110 -5.17 3.32 -6.02
N ILE A 111 -5.65 4.09 -5.06
CA ILE A 111 -4.91 5.19 -4.47
C ILE A 111 -4.18 4.68 -3.24
N LEU A 112 -2.88 4.91 -3.17
CA LEU A 112 -2.04 4.38 -2.10
C LEU A 112 -1.75 5.40 -1.00
N THR A 113 -2.31 6.58 -1.09
CA THR A 113 -2.10 7.64 -0.09
C THR A 113 -2.35 7.19 1.35
N PRO A 114 -3.33 6.31 1.63
CA PRO A 114 -3.50 5.84 3.01
C PRO A 114 -2.24 5.24 3.63
N LEU A 115 -1.38 4.63 2.83
CA LEU A 115 -0.14 4.06 3.36
C LEU A 115 0.81 5.14 3.84
N ILE A 116 0.82 6.27 3.15
CA ILE A 116 1.63 7.41 3.58
C ILE A 116 1.03 8.02 4.83
N ALA A 117 -0.29 8.22 4.83
CA ALA A 117 -0.97 8.84 5.95
C ALA A 117 -0.84 8.03 7.25
N ARG A 118 -0.74 6.71 7.12
CA ARG A 118 -0.65 5.82 8.28
C ARG A 118 0.77 5.38 8.57
N LEU A 119 1.75 5.99 7.92
CA LEU A 119 3.13 5.56 8.07
C LEU A 119 3.60 5.55 9.52
N GLU A 120 3.31 6.65 10.25
CA GLU A 120 3.77 6.74 11.64
C GLU A 120 3.14 5.66 12.52
N GLU A 121 1.87 5.38 12.28
CA GLU A 121 1.17 4.31 12.98
C GLU A 121 1.86 2.97 12.74
N PHE A 122 2.22 2.69 11.51
CA PHE A 122 2.85 1.42 11.13
C PHE A 122 4.28 1.32 11.68
N ILE A 123 5.00 2.43 11.69
CA ILE A 123 6.35 2.46 12.26
C ILE A 123 6.29 2.16 13.75
N ALA A 124 5.33 2.79 14.44
CA ALA A 124 5.17 2.56 15.88
C ALA A 124 4.84 1.09 16.16
N LEU A 125 3.99 0.50 15.34
CA LEU A 125 3.66 -0.92 15.50
C LEU A 125 4.90 -1.79 15.30
N ARG A 126 5.65 -1.52 14.23
CA ARG A 126 6.88 -2.28 13.96
C ARG A 126 7.84 -2.21 15.15
N ASP A 127 8.03 -1.00 15.66
CA ASP A 127 8.98 -0.80 16.75
C ASP A 127 8.54 -1.52 18.00
N ARG A 128 7.22 -1.50 18.30
CA ARG A 128 6.69 -2.24 19.43
C ARG A 128 6.89 -3.74 19.26
N LEU A 129 6.62 -4.24 18.06
CA LEU A 129 6.80 -5.67 17.80
C LEU A 129 8.25 -6.10 17.93
N ARG A 130 9.16 -5.25 17.47
CA ARG A 130 10.59 -5.54 17.61
C ARG A 130 11.02 -5.55 19.06
N ALA A 131 10.49 -4.61 19.84
CA ALA A 131 10.80 -4.55 21.26
C ALA A 131 10.27 -5.79 22.00
N GLU A 132 9.05 -6.21 21.66
CA GLU A 132 8.48 -7.42 22.27
C GLU A 132 9.28 -8.65 21.91
N ARG A 133 9.70 -8.74 20.65
CA ARG A 133 10.50 -9.87 20.20
C ARG A 133 11.84 -9.93 20.93
N LYS A 134 12.46 -8.78 21.08
CA LYS A 134 13.72 -8.69 21.82
C LYS A 134 13.53 -9.10 23.27
N HIS A 135 12.45 -8.64 23.87
CA HIS A 135 12.15 -8.99 25.27
C HIS A 135 11.95 -10.49 25.44
N LEU A 136 11.19 -11.10 24.52
CA LEU A 136 10.94 -12.52 24.59
C LEU A 136 12.23 -13.34 24.42
N ARG A 137 13.11 -12.90 23.54
CA ARG A 137 14.39 -13.59 23.39
C ARG A 137 15.24 -13.51 24.65
N ALA A 138 15.20 -12.37 25.32
CA ALA A 138 15.93 -12.21 26.58
C ALA A 138 15.39 -13.14 27.66
N LEU A 139 14.06 -13.30 27.68
CA LEU A 139 13.44 -14.16 28.67
C LEU A 139 13.72 -15.63 28.44
N THR A 140 13.86 -16.04 27.18
CA THR A 140 14.10 -17.45 26.90
C THR A 140 15.59 -17.80 26.98
N GLY A 141 16.37 -16.84 27.30
CA GLY A 141 17.71 -17.11 27.64
C GLY A 141 18.64 -17.27 26.55
N ARG A 142 18.42 -16.96 26.17
CA ARG A 142 19.36 -17.24 25.65
C ARG A 142 19.66 -16.90 24.96
#